data_a61a881b14a1188e9eac123541f9b2d6
#
_entry.id   a61a881b14a1188e9eac123541f9b2d6
#
_cell.length_a   1.000
_cell.length_b   1.000
_cell.length_c   1.000
_cell.angle_alpha   90.00
_cell.angle_beta   90.00
_cell.angle_gamma   90.00
#
_symmetry.space_group_name_H-M   'P 1'
#
loop_
_entity.id
_entity.type
_entity.pdbx_description
1 polymer ?
#
loop_
_entity_poly.entity_id
_entity_poly.type
_entity_poly.pdbx_seq_one_letter_code
_entity_poly.pdbx_strand_id
1 'polypeptide(L)'
;MTAITVIAILAAAATIYGFVAMDSCERIKVAPKGKKKKYQVQEVPETGILFMVIMAVALIVRYIAAAKYFGNETDMNCFIAWGDMIFKDGIGNFYSSDSFTDYPPGYMYILYMVGAIRHVLGVAWNSTLSVMLTKTPAIIADLATAYLLFRIAGKRWTQKGAGILTAIYLFAPAVLLDGAIWGQTDAVFTFFVVLMIYLVTERKLIPSYFVFAVAVLVKPQSLIFTPVLIYGIIDQVFLDGFDWKNFWKNLGLGLAAIAMIALLMLPFGFKDALSQYTETLASYKFASVNAYNIWTLFGQNWAEQTKHFMGITYQTWGTILLF
;
A
#
# COMPACT_ATOMS: atom_id res chain seq x y z
N MET A 1 27.23 14.46 -6.95
CA MET A 1 25.80 14.08 -6.78
C MET A 1 25.65 12.62 -7.14
N THR A 2 25.00 11.83 -6.29
CA THR A 2 24.72 10.41 -6.61
C THR A 2 23.64 10.33 -7.70
N ALA A 3 23.65 9.26 -8.50
CA ALA A 3 22.60 9.03 -9.51
C ALA A 3 21.18 9.03 -8.90
N ILE A 4 21.04 8.55 -7.67
CA ILE A 4 19.78 8.58 -6.90
C ILE A 4 19.31 10.02 -6.67
N THR A 5 20.23 10.92 -6.27
CA THR A 5 19.89 12.35 -6.06
C THR A 5 19.40 13.00 -7.35
N VAL A 6 20.02 12.69 -8.49
CA VAL A 6 19.58 13.21 -9.80
C VAL A 6 18.18 12.70 -10.14
N ILE A 7 17.94 11.40 -9.97
CA ILE A 7 16.61 10.81 -10.21
C ILE A 7 15.54 11.46 -9.32
N ALA A 8 15.83 11.65 -8.04
CA ALA A 8 14.91 12.28 -7.10
C ALA A 8 14.58 13.74 -7.50
N ILE A 9 15.58 14.53 -7.91
CA ILE A 9 15.39 15.91 -8.38
C ILE A 9 14.53 15.94 -9.65
N LEU A 10 14.85 15.08 -10.63
CA LEU A 10 14.09 15.01 -11.88
C LEU A 10 12.64 14.57 -11.64
N ALA A 11 12.42 13.60 -10.77
CA ALA A 11 11.08 13.15 -10.40
C ALA A 11 10.31 14.26 -9.66
N ALA A 12 10.95 15.00 -8.73
CA ALA A 12 10.34 16.15 -8.06
C ALA A 12 9.97 17.26 -9.05
N ALA A 13 10.85 17.60 -9.98
CA ALA A 13 10.59 18.59 -11.02
C ALA A 13 9.42 18.18 -11.92
N ALA A 14 9.37 16.91 -12.35
CA ALA A 14 8.28 16.35 -13.13
C ALA A 14 6.94 16.38 -12.36
N THR A 15 6.97 16.11 -11.06
CA THR A 15 5.79 16.18 -10.18
C THR A 15 5.27 17.62 -10.07
N ILE A 16 6.15 18.59 -9.81
CA ILE A 16 5.79 20.02 -9.75
C ILE A 16 5.21 20.50 -11.08
N TYR A 17 5.86 20.17 -12.19
CA TYR A 17 5.37 20.48 -13.52
C TYR A 17 3.99 19.86 -13.77
N GLY A 18 3.77 18.62 -13.35
CA GLY A 18 2.50 17.94 -13.43
C GLY A 18 1.38 18.68 -12.68
N PHE A 19 1.63 19.14 -11.45
CA PHE A 19 0.67 19.95 -10.70
C PHE A 19 0.34 21.27 -11.39
N VAL A 20 1.33 21.99 -11.91
CA VAL A 20 1.12 23.24 -12.67
C VAL A 20 0.30 22.96 -13.93
N ALA A 21 0.60 21.87 -14.64
CA ALA A 21 -0.14 21.49 -15.85
C ALA A 21 -1.60 21.10 -15.55
N MET A 22 -1.89 20.57 -14.34
CA MET A 22 -3.26 20.26 -13.94
C MET A 22 -4.17 21.48 -13.81
N ASP A 23 -3.64 22.63 -13.39
CA ASP A 23 -4.43 23.86 -13.29
C ASP A 23 -4.99 24.29 -14.64
N SER A 24 -4.32 23.92 -15.74
CA SER A 24 -4.78 24.17 -17.11
C SER A 24 -5.80 23.14 -17.63
N CYS A 25 -6.05 22.05 -16.88
CA CYS A 25 -6.97 21.01 -17.31
C CYS A 25 -8.41 21.34 -16.93
N GLU A 26 -9.32 21.26 -17.91
CA GLU A 26 -10.75 21.47 -17.67
C GLU A 26 -11.31 20.38 -16.74
N ARG A 27 -12.04 20.84 -15.70
CA ARG A 27 -12.88 19.94 -14.88
C ARG A 27 -14.16 19.63 -15.61
N ILE A 28 -14.58 18.39 -15.57
CA ILE A 28 -15.87 17.99 -16.14
C ILE A 28 -17.00 18.63 -15.31
N LYS A 29 -17.80 19.47 -15.95
CA LYS A 29 -18.97 20.09 -15.31
C LYS A 29 -20.05 19.01 -15.15
N VAL A 30 -20.29 18.57 -13.93
CA VAL A 30 -21.42 17.69 -13.61
C VAL A 30 -22.67 18.55 -13.53
N ALA A 31 -23.63 18.36 -14.45
CA ALA A 31 -24.90 19.06 -14.41
C ALA A 31 -25.69 18.69 -13.14
N PRO A 32 -26.22 19.66 -12.36
CA PRO A 32 -27.06 19.37 -11.23
C PRO A 32 -28.37 18.74 -11.73
N LYS A 33 -28.62 17.47 -11.38
CA LYS A 33 -29.91 16.81 -11.62
C LYS A 33 -30.88 17.08 -10.48
N GLY A 34 -32.13 17.38 -10.86
CA GLY A 34 -33.22 17.69 -9.95
C GLY A 34 -33.50 16.57 -8.93
N LYS A 35 -34.25 16.96 -7.91
CA LYS A 35 -34.68 16.41 -6.61
C LYS A 35 -34.70 14.89 -6.31
N LYS A 36 -34.26 14.00 -7.18
CA LYS A 36 -33.93 12.61 -6.84
C LYS A 36 -32.44 12.42 -7.13
N LYS A 37 -31.62 12.32 -6.09
CA LYS A 37 -30.20 12.01 -6.16
C LYS A 37 -29.97 10.60 -6.71
N LYS A 38 -30.30 10.35 -7.99
CA LYS A 38 -29.71 9.27 -8.73
C LYS A 38 -28.31 9.74 -9.07
N TYR A 39 -27.32 9.23 -8.34
CA TYR A 39 -25.91 9.40 -8.72
C TYR A 39 -25.76 8.90 -10.15
N GLN A 40 -25.50 9.80 -11.07
CA GLN A 40 -25.04 9.40 -12.39
C GLN A 40 -23.61 8.88 -12.20
N VAL A 41 -23.41 7.60 -12.41
CA VAL A 41 -22.06 7.06 -12.64
C VAL A 41 -21.60 7.75 -13.92
N GLN A 42 -20.67 8.70 -13.77
CA GLN A 42 -20.03 9.32 -14.91
C GLN A 42 -19.17 8.25 -15.56
N GLU A 43 -19.34 8.03 -16.87
CA GLU A 43 -18.46 7.14 -17.61
C GLU A 43 -17.03 7.63 -17.46
N VAL A 44 -16.18 6.73 -16.98
CA VAL A 44 -14.74 7.02 -16.86
C VAL A 44 -14.18 7.08 -18.27
N PRO A 45 -13.40 8.08 -18.63
CA PRO A 45 -12.82 8.18 -19.96
C PRO A 45 -12.06 6.90 -20.31
N GLU A 46 -12.17 6.47 -21.56
CA GLU A 46 -11.40 5.35 -22.07
C GLU A 46 -9.90 5.58 -21.87
N THR A 47 -9.16 4.49 -21.61
CA THR A 47 -7.71 4.56 -21.49
C THR A 47 -7.10 4.93 -22.83
N GLY A 48 -6.71 6.19 -22.98
CA GLY A 48 -6.12 6.68 -24.23
C GLY A 48 -4.63 6.42 -24.34
N ILE A 49 -4.09 6.69 -25.51
CA ILE A 49 -2.67 6.51 -25.85
C ILE A 49 -1.76 7.17 -24.80
N LEU A 50 -2.09 8.37 -24.34
CA LEU A 50 -1.29 9.09 -23.32
C LEU A 50 -1.14 8.26 -22.04
N PHE A 51 -2.23 7.67 -21.54
CA PHE A 51 -2.19 6.82 -20.35
C PHE A 51 -1.30 5.58 -20.58
N MET A 52 -1.46 4.92 -21.72
CA MET A 52 -0.66 3.74 -22.07
C MET A 52 0.83 4.07 -22.15
N VAL A 53 1.19 5.22 -22.73
CA VAL A 53 2.58 5.70 -22.81
C VAL A 53 3.12 5.99 -21.40
N ILE A 54 2.38 6.68 -20.54
CA ILE A 54 2.78 6.95 -19.16
C ILE A 54 3.05 5.63 -18.40
N MET A 55 2.16 4.64 -18.51
CA MET A 55 2.31 3.34 -17.86
C MET A 55 3.53 2.58 -18.39
N ALA A 56 3.73 2.56 -19.71
CA ALA A 56 4.88 1.89 -20.33
C ALA A 56 6.21 2.53 -19.90
N VAL A 57 6.31 3.85 -19.95
CA VAL A 57 7.52 4.58 -19.49
C VAL A 57 7.77 4.33 -18.01
N ALA A 58 6.74 4.38 -17.17
CA ALA A 58 6.87 4.13 -15.74
C ALA A 58 7.34 2.71 -15.43
N LEU A 59 6.84 1.71 -16.19
CA LEU A 59 7.27 0.31 -16.09
C LEU A 59 8.76 0.16 -16.45
N ILE A 60 9.16 0.71 -17.60
CA ILE A 60 10.55 0.65 -18.08
C ILE A 60 11.50 1.31 -17.06
N VAL A 61 11.18 2.52 -16.61
CA VAL A 61 12.00 3.25 -15.62
C VAL A 61 12.17 2.45 -14.34
N ARG A 62 11.09 1.81 -13.84
CA ARG A 62 11.14 1.00 -12.63
C ARG A 62 12.00 -0.23 -12.79
N TYR A 63 11.91 -0.94 -13.89
CA TYR A 63 12.76 -2.12 -14.12
C TYR A 63 14.22 -1.76 -14.37
N ILE A 64 14.51 -0.63 -15.02
CA ILE A 64 15.89 -0.11 -15.13
C ILE A 64 16.43 0.21 -13.73
N ALA A 65 15.63 0.87 -12.88
CA ALA A 65 16.01 1.18 -11.50
C ALA A 65 16.21 -0.11 -10.68
N ALA A 66 15.29 -1.06 -10.75
CA ALA A 66 15.36 -2.34 -10.04
C ALA A 66 16.59 -3.17 -10.46
N ALA A 67 16.97 -3.15 -11.73
CA ALA A 67 18.16 -3.84 -12.23
C ALA A 67 19.46 -3.17 -11.79
N LYS A 68 19.46 -1.84 -11.64
CA LYS A 68 20.66 -1.06 -11.33
C LYS A 68 20.96 -0.99 -9.82
N TYR A 69 19.93 -0.98 -8.97
CA TYR A 69 20.08 -0.79 -7.53
C TYR A 69 19.63 -2.05 -6.80
N PHE A 70 20.47 -2.58 -5.90
CA PHE A 70 20.08 -3.69 -5.03
C PHE A 70 18.93 -3.29 -4.11
N GLY A 71 18.97 -2.07 -3.58
CA GLY A 71 18.02 -1.54 -2.63
C GLY A 71 18.57 -1.47 -1.21
N ASN A 72 17.69 -1.51 -0.22
CA ASN A 72 18.11 -1.65 1.17
C ASN A 72 18.61 -3.07 1.40
N GLU A 73 19.86 -3.21 1.83
CA GLU A 73 20.49 -4.53 1.97
C GLU A 73 19.76 -5.42 2.97
N THR A 74 19.32 -4.87 4.10
CA THR A 74 18.61 -5.63 5.13
C THR A 74 17.27 -6.15 4.60
N ASP A 75 16.42 -5.25 4.08
CA ASP A 75 15.08 -5.59 3.61
C ASP A 75 15.13 -6.58 2.44
N MET A 76 15.97 -6.30 1.44
CA MET A 76 16.08 -7.15 0.26
C MET A 76 16.60 -8.55 0.59
N ASN A 77 17.60 -8.65 1.47
CA ASN A 77 18.10 -9.94 1.91
C ASN A 77 17.03 -10.71 2.70
N CYS A 78 16.27 -10.05 3.57
CA CYS A 78 15.15 -10.66 4.27
C CYS A 78 14.09 -11.17 3.29
N PHE A 79 13.64 -10.37 2.33
CA PHE A 79 12.60 -10.78 1.37
C PHE A 79 13.04 -11.97 0.51
N ILE A 80 14.30 -11.97 0.06
CA ILE A 80 14.85 -13.08 -0.70
C ILE A 80 14.94 -14.34 0.17
N ALA A 81 15.43 -14.21 1.42
CA ALA A 81 15.57 -15.32 2.37
C ALA A 81 14.21 -15.89 2.74
N TRP A 82 13.24 -15.05 3.09
CA TRP A 82 11.90 -15.50 3.46
C TRP A 82 11.19 -16.22 2.30
N GLY A 83 11.33 -15.70 1.08
CA GLY A 83 10.80 -16.40 -0.11
C GLY A 83 11.40 -17.80 -0.28
N ASP A 84 12.71 -17.94 -0.07
CA ASP A 84 13.40 -19.24 -0.13
C ASP A 84 13.01 -20.18 1.02
N MET A 85 12.91 -19.67 2.25
CA MET A 85 12.48 -20.44 3.43
C MET A 85 11.07 -21.00 3.21
N ILE A 86 10.12 -20.15 2.87
CA ILE A 86 8.72 -20.59 2.68
C ILE A 86 8.62 -21.63 1.57
N PHE A 87 9.40 -21.48 0.50
CA PHE A 87 9.38 -22.43 -0.61
C PHE A 87 10.01 -23.77 -0.24
N LYS A 88 11.15 -23.76 0.47
CA LYS A 88 11.92 -24.97 0.82
C LYS A 88 11.34 -25.70 2.02
N ASP A 89 11.04 -24.97 3.09
CA ASP A 89 10.69 -25.51 4.38
C ASP A 89 9.16 -25.61 4.59
N GLY A 90 8.41 -24.99 3.68
CA GLY A 90 6.95 -24.92 3.70
C GLY A 90 6.40 -23.78 4.54
N ILE A 91 5.21 -23.32 4.17
CA ILE A 91 4.50 -22.19 4.80
C ILE A 91 4.32 -22.39 6.32
N GLY A 92 4.01 -23.63 6.75
CA GLY A 92 3.70 -23.94 8.16
C GLY A 92 4.88 -23.83 9.10
N ASN A 93 6.10 -23.87 8.60
CA ASN A 93 7.33 -23.81 9.40
C ASN A 93 7.93 -22.39 9.46
N PHE A 94 7.33 -21.43 8.78
CA PHE A 94 7.93 -20.10 8.60
C PHE A 94 8.11 -19.34 9.92
N TYR A 95 7.05 -19.20 10.73
CA TYR A 95 7.11 -18.46 11.99
C TYR A 95 7.63 -19.29 13.18
N SER A 96 7.68 -20.62 13.06
CA SER A 96 8.24 -21.50 14.09
C SER A 96 9.76 -21.66 13.98
N SER A 97 10.39 -21.09 12.94
CA SER A 97 11.84 -21.12 12.78
C SER A 97 12.51 -20.12 13.74
N ASP A 98 13.76 -20.39 14.13
CA ASP A 98 14.61 -19.44 14.90
C ASP A 98 15.07 -18.23 14.06
N SER A 99 14.60 -18.12 12.82
CA SER A 99 14.97 -17.05 11.90
C SER A 99 14.18 -15.77 12.19
N PHE A 100 14.85 -14.63 12.02
CA PHE A 100 14.20 -13.34 12.13
C PHE A 100 13.06 -13.20 11.10
N THR A 101 11.85 -12.91 11.58
CA THR A 101 10.67 -12.67 10.77
C THR A 101 9.83 -11.60 11.46
N ASP A 102 9.52 -10.49 10.79
CA ASP A 102 8.77 -9.37 11.36
C ASP A 102 7.58 -8.91 10.51
N TYR A 103 7.31 -9.60 9.40
CA TYR A 103 6.19 -9.30 8.50
C TYR A 103 5.01 -10.25 8.71
N PRO A 104 3.78 -9.73 8.55
CA PRO A 104 2.56 -10.53 8.63
C PRO A 104 2.39 -11.50 7.46
N PRO A 105 1.51 -12.52 7.60
CA PRO A 105 1.32 -13.58 6.60
C PRO A 105 0.93 -13.11 5.20
N GLY A 106 0.23 -11.98 5.08
CA GLY A 106 -0.27 -11.51 3.78
C GLY A 106 0.84 -11.28 2.75
N TYR A 107 1.95 -10.67 3.16
CA TYR A 107 3.07 -10.46 2.26
C TYR A 107 3.87 -11.76 2.01
N MET A 108 3.86 -12.67 2.97
CA MET A 108 4.55 -13.95 2.85
C MET A 108 4.00 -14.82 1.71
N TYR A 109 2.69 -14.75 1.42
CA TYR A 109 2.12 -15.41 0.23
C TYR A 109 2.72 -14.89 -1.09
N ILE A 110 2.98 -13.58 -1.15
CA ILE A 110 3.61 -12.96 -2.33
C ILE A 110 5.07 -13.42 -2.43
N LEU A 111 5.81 -13.44 -1.32
CA LEU A 111 7.19 -13.92 -1.31
C LEU A 111 7.29 -15.40 -1.63
N TYR A 112 6.32 -16.22 -1.21
CA TYR A 112 6.24 -17.63 -1.63
C TYR A 112 6.18 -17.76 -3.17
N MET A 113 5.33 -16.97 -3.83
CA MET A 113 5.25 -16.96 -5.30
C MET A 113 6.57 -16.50 -5.94
N VAL A 114 7.19 -15.46 -5.41
CA VAL A 114 8.49 -14.97 -5.90
C VAL A 114 9.59 -16.00 -5.70
N GLY A 115 9.65 -16.62 -4.52
CA GLY A 115 10.58 -17.70 -4.21
C GLY A 115 10.40 -18.89 -5.14
N ALA A 116 9.15 -19.34 -5.35
CA ALA A 116 8.82 -20.42 -6.29
C ALA A 116 9.29 -20.12 -7.72
N ILE A 117 9.03 -18.92 -8.23
CA ILE A 117 9.49 -18.50 -9.56
C ILE A 117 11.02 -18.52 -9.64
N ARG A 118 11.71 -17.99 -8.63
CA ARG A 118 13.18 -17.99 -8.58
C ARG A 118 13.74 -19.40 -8.60
N HIS A 119 13.17 -20.31 -7.82
CA HIS A 119 13.62 -21.70 -7.78
C HIS A 119 13.34 -22.46 -9.08
N VAL A 120 12.14 -22.31 -9.65
CA VAL A 120 11.79 -22.94 -10.92
C VAL A 120 12.69 -22.47 -12.07
N LEU A 121 13.06 -21.20 -12.08
CA LEU A 121 13.94 -20.61 -13.10
C LEU A 121 15.43 -20.80 -12.79
N GLY A 122 15.81 -21.41 -11.67
CA GLY A 122 17.21 -21.58 -11.26
C GLY A 122 17.96 -20.26 -11.03
N VAL A 123 17.25 -19.22 -10.56
CA VAL A 123 17.81 -17.87 -10.40
C VAL A 123 18.72 -17.81 -9.16
N ALA A 124 19.98 -17.44 -9.35
CA ALA A 124 20.94 -17.32 -8.27
C ALA A 124 20.53 -16.18 -7.29
N TRP A 125 20.80 -16.39 -6.00
CA TRP A 125 20.45 -15.48 -4.89
C TRP A 125 20.77 -14.00 -5.18
N ASN A 126 22.03 -13.70 -5.47
CA ASN A 126 22.53 -12.33 -5.64
C ASN A 126 22.48 -11.83 -7.10
N SER A 127 21.74 -12.50 -7.98
CA SER A 127 21.64 -12.08 -9.36
C SER A 127 20.72 -10.85 -9.51
N THR A 128 21.01 -10.03 -10.52
CA THR A 128 20.12 -8.90 -10.88
C THR A 128 18.69 -9.37 -11.11
N LEU A 129 18.50 -10.55 -11.70
CA LEU A 129 17.15 -11.11 -11.92
C LEU A 129 16.45 -11.45 -10.60
N SER A 130 17.17 -11.96 -9.60
CA SER A 130 16.61 -12.21 -8.26
C SER A 130 16.09 -10.91 -7.64
N VAL A 131 16.87 -9.84 -7.70
CA VAL A 131 16.48 -8.51 -7.20
C VAL A 131 15.25 -7.98 -7.94
N MET A 132 15.25 -8.06 -9.27
CA MET A 132 14.13 -7.62 -10.10
C MET A 132 12.85 -8.38 -9.78
N LEU A 133 12.91 -9.71 -9.64
CA LEU A 133 11.76 -10.54 -9.29
C LEU A 133 11.23 -10.19 -7.91
N THR A 134 12.10 -9.96 -6.93
CA THR A 134 11.70 -9.59 -5.57
C THR A 134 11.00 -8.22 -5.53
N LYS A 135 11.39 -7.27 -6.38
CA LYS A 135 10.77 -5.93 -6.50
C LYS A 135 9.53 -5.91 -7.40
N THR A 136 9.31 -6.93 -8.21
CA THR A 136 8.20 -7.00 -9.16
C THR A 136 6.83 -6.81 -8.50
N PRO A 137 6.50 -7.38 -7.33
CA PRO A 137 5.22 -7.14 -6.66
C PRO A 137 4.96 -5.66 -6.36
N ALA A 138 5.96 -4.93 -5.87
CA ALA A 138 5.85 -3.49 -5.61
C ALA A 138 5.66 -2.69 -6.92
N ILE A 139 6.39 -3.03 -7.97
CA ILE A 139 6.27 -2.39 -9.29
C ILE A 139 4.88 -2.60 -9.87
N ILE A 140 4.34 -3.82 -9.80
CA ILE A 140 2.99 -4.12 -10.28
C ILE A 140 1.94 -3.38 -9.46
N ALA A 141 2.10 -3.33 -8.13
CA ALA A 141 1.20 -2.63 -7.23
C ALA A 141 1.16 -1.12 -7.50
N ASP A 142 2.32 -0.49 -7.76
CA ASP A 142 2.40 0.92 -8.17
C ASP A 142 1.60 1.19 -9.45
N LEU A 143 1.77 0.35 -10.47
CA LEU A 143 1.07 0.52 -11.74
C LEU A 143 -0.45 0.27 -11.58
N ALA A 144 -0.83 -0.72 -10.77
CA ALA A 144 -2.23 -1.00 -10.47
C ALA A 144 -2.87 0.16 -9.67
N THR A 145 -2.14 0.74 -8.70
CA THR A 145 -2.58 1.95 -7.97
C THR A 145 -2.74 3.13 -8.92
N ALA A 146 -1.80 3.35 -9.83
CA ALA A 146 -1.87 4.39 -10.85
C ALA A 146 -3.11 4.25 -11.76
N TYR A 147 -3.45 3.01 -12.15
CA TYR A 147 -4.69 2.74 -12.87
C TYR A 147 -5.94 3.09 -12.07
N LEU A 148 -5.98 2.75 -10.78
CA LEU A 148 -7.10 3.13 -9.90
C LEU A 148 -7.21 4.65 -9.77
N LEU A 149 -6.09 5.36 -9.62
CA LEU A 149 -6.05 6.82 -9.56
C LEU A 149 -6.55 7.44 -10.87
N PHE A 150 -6.18 6.88 -12.02
CA PHE A 150 -6.72 7.30 -13.30
C PHE A 150 -8.24 7.15 -13.35
N ARG A 151 -8.78 6.02 -12.87
CA ARG A 151 -10.22 5.77 -12.81
C ARG A 151 -10.95 6.73 -11.86
N ILE A 152 -10.36 7.02 -10.70
CA ILE A 152 -10.91 7.98 -9.73
C ILE A 152 -10.86 9.40 -10.29
N ALA A 153 -9.74 9.81 -10.86
CA ALA A 153 -9.54 11.14 -11.43
C ALA A 153 -10.45 11.37 -12.63
N GLY A 154 -10.64 10.39 -13.49
CA GLY A 154 -11.49 10.45 -14.67
C GLY A 154 -12.96 10.75 -14.38
N LYS A 155 -13.39 10.64 -13.10
CA LYS A 155 -14.73 11.09 -12.69
C LYS A 155 -14.88 12.61 -12.58
N ARG A 156 -13.76 13.35 -12.53
CA ARG A 156 -13.76 14.80 -12.29
C ARG A 156 -12.96 15.58 -13.31
N TRP A 157 -11.99 14.95 -13.96
CA TRP A 157 -11.10 15.55 -14.95
C TRP A 157 -11.22 14.85 -16.30
N THR A 158 -10.82 15.56 -17.35
CA THR A 158 -10.66 14.98 -18.68
C THR A 158 -9.61 13.87 -18.65
N GLN A 159 -9.57 13.04 -19.69
CA GLN A 159 -8.57 12.00 -19.87
C GLN A 159 -7.13 12.54 -19.71
N LYS A 160 -6.86 13.74 -20.22
CA LYS A 160 -5.56 14.41 -20.07
C LYS A 160 -5.26 14.69 -18.61
N GLY A 161 -6.20 15.30 -17.86
CA GLY A 161 -6.04 15.60 -16.44
C GLY A 161 -5.86 14.34 -15.58
N ALA A 162 -6.66 13.29 -15.84
CA ALA A 162 -6.49 12.00 -15.18
C ALA A 162 -5.12 11.37 -15.48
N GLY A 163 -4.64 11.47 -16.73
CA GLY A 163 -3.30 11.00 -17.12
C GLY A 163 -2.19 11.75 -16.41
N ILE A 164 -2.29 13.09 -16.28
CA ILE A 164 -1.31 13.91 -15.56
C ILE A 164 -1.26 13.51 -14.07
N LEU A 165 -2.42 13.34 -13.40
CA LEU A 165 -2.46 12.83 -12.02
C LEU A 165 -1.78 11.48 -11.86
N THR A 166 -2.02 10.58 -12.79
CA THR A 166 -1.37 9.27 -12.83
C THR A 166 0.15 9.40 -12.97
N ALA A 167 0.62 10.29 -13.84
CA ALA A 167 2.05 10.58 -14.01
C ALA A 167 2.66 11.19 -12.74
N ILE A 168 1.97 12.14 -12.09
CA ILE A 168 2.41 12.71 -10.80
C ILE A 168 2.64 11.61 -9.77
N TYR A 169 1.72 10.66 -9.62
CA TYR A 169 1.89 9.54 -8.71
C TYR A 169 3.06 8.65 -9.10
N LEU A 170 3.10 8.19 -10.36
CA LEU A 170 4.10 7.23 -10.82
C LEU A 170 5.53 7.77 -10.76
N PHE A 171 5.72 9.06 -10.99
CA PHE A 171 7.02 9.71 -10.99
C PHE A 171 7.30 10.53 -9.72
N ALA A 172 6.40 10.47 -8.71
CA ALA A 172 6.69 11.02 -7.40
C ALA A 172 7.96 10.38 -6.82
N PRO A 173 8.91 11.19 -6.30
CA PRO A 173 10.18 10.66 -5.77
C PRO A 173 9.98 9.58 -4.72
N ALA A 174 9.05 9.78 -3.79
CA ALA A 174 8.77 8.82 -2.73
C ALA A 174 8.33 7.47 -3.29
N VAL A 175 7.38 7.45 -4.24
CA VAL A 175 6.85 6.22 -4.86
C VAL A 175 7.92 5.49 -5.67
N LEU A 176 8.69 6.23 -6.48
CA LEU A 176 9.73 5.64 -7.32
C LEU A 176 10.89 5.08 -6.49
N LEU A 177 11.31 5.82 -5.46
CA LEU A 177 12.43 5.42 -4.60
C LEU A 177 12.06 4.25 -3.71
N ASP A 178 10.85 4.24 -3.14
CA ASP A 178 10.37 3.22 -2.21
C ASP A 178 10.30 1.84 -2.86
N GLY A 179 9.49 1.68 -3.91
CA GLY A 179 9.25 0.38 -4.54
C GLY A 179 10.39 -0.09 -5.45
N ALA A 180 10.85 0.76 -6.39
CA ALA A 180 11.76 0.35 -7.44
C ALA A 180 13.24 0.42 -7.05
N ILE A 181 13.65 1.36 -6.21
CA ILE A 181 15.05 1.53 -5.80
C ILE A 181 15.31 0.86 -4.45
N TRP A 182 14.55 1.18 -3.41
CA TRP A 182 14.68 0.59 -2.07
C TRP A 182 14.28 -0.89 -2.05
N GLY A 183 13.14 -1.22 -2.67
CA GLY A 183 12.56 -2.56 -2.70
C GLY A 183 11.53 -2.83 -1.60
N GLN A 184 10.94 -1.77 -1.00
CA GLN A 184 9.94 -1.87 0.04
C GLN A 184 8.60 -2.39 -0.46
N THR A 185 7.80 -2.91 0.48
CA THR A 185 6.51 -3.53 0.23
C THR A 185 5.35 -2.55 0.28
N ASP A 186 5.62 -1.29 0.59
CA ASP A 186 4.60 -0.26 0.87
C ASP A 186 3.67 0.00 -0.31
N ALA A 187 4.15 -0.16 -1.53
CA ALA A 187 3.33 -0.11 -2.73
C ALA A 187 2.20 -1.16 -2.72
N VAL A 188 2.46 -2.36 -2.17
CA VAL A 188 1.50 -3.48 -2.19
C VAL A 188 0.34 -3.19 -1.24
N PHE A 189 0.60 -2.80 0.01
CA PHE A 189 -0.51 -2.46 0.90
C PHE A 189 -1.24 -1.19 0.46
N THR A 190 -0.51 -0.20 -0.08
CA THR A 190 -1.10 1.02 -0.66
C THR A 190 -2.08 0.69 -1.78
N PHE A 191 -1.74 -0.25 -2.66
CA PHE A 191 -2.66 -0.72 -3.70
C PHE A 191 -3.97 -1.25 -3.09
N PHE A 192 -3.91 -2.12 -2.09
CA PHE A 192 -5.11 -2.67 -1.47
C PHE A 192 -5.92 -1.59 -0.73
N VAL A 193 -5.27 -0.65 -0.07
CA VAL A 193 -5.94 0.50 0.57
C VAL A 193 -6.64 1.37 -0.47
N VAL A 194 -5.96 1.76 -1.55
CA VAL A 194 -6.55 2.57 -2.62
C VAL A 194 -7.68 1.82 -3.33
N LEU A 195 -7.54 0.50 -3.54
CA LEU A 195 -8.60 -0.33 -4.09
C LEU A 195 -9.82 -0.37 -3.16
N MET A 196 -9.63 -0.51 -1.85
CA MET A 196 -10.71 -0.43 -0.86
C MET A 196 -11.42 0.93 -0.94
N ILE A 197 -10.66 2.05 -0.94
CA ILE A 197 -11.22 3.40 -1.08
C ILE A 197 -12.02 3.52 -2.40
N TYR A 198 -11.46 3.04 -3.51
CA TYR A 198 -12.14 3.02 -4.80
C TYR A 198 -13.47 2.24 -4.73
N LEU A 199 -13.46 1.06 -4.14
CA LEU A 199 -14.66 0.23 -3.99
C LEU A 199 -15.72 0.90 -3.11
N VAL A 200 -15.32 1.55 -2.02
CA VAL A 200 -16.24 2.34 -1.17
C VAL A 200 -16.84 3.50 -1.98
N THR A 201 -16.03 4.23 -2.75
CA THR A 201 -16.54 5.34 -3.58
C THR A 201 -17.46 4.86 -4.71
N GLU A 202 -17.27 3.63 -5.20
CA GLU A 202 -18.17 2.96 -6.16
C GLU A 202 -19.39 2.33 -5.49
N ARG A 203 -19.60 2.49 -4.18
CA ARG A 203 -20.64 1.83 -3.40
C ARG A 203 -20.60 0.30 -3.45
N LYS A 204 -19.46 -0.28 -3.78
CA LYS A 204 -19.18 -1.71 -3.79
C LYS A 204 -18.63 -2.14 -2.43
N LEU A 205 -19.46 -2.03 -1.39
CA LEU A 205 -19.00 -2.22 -0.02
C LEU A 205 -18.62 -3.68 0.29
N ILE A 206 -19.29 -4.66 -0.33
CA ILE A 206 -18.99 -6.08 -0.09
C ILE A 206 -17.52 -6.40 -0.40
N PRO A 207 -16.99 -6.19 -1.61
CA PRO A 207 -15.60 -6.49 -1.90
C PRO A 207 -14.63 -5.59 -1.12
N SER A 208 -15.03 -4.38 -0.70
CA SER A 208 -14.15 -3.49 0.07
C SER A 208 -13.75 -4.08 1.42
N TYR A 209 -14.64 -4.83 2.10
CA TYR A 209 -14.31 -5.53 3.34
C TYR A 209 -13.19 -6.54 3.17
N PHE A 210 -13.28 -7.36 2.13
CA PHE A 210 -12.29 -8.41 1.87
C PHE A 210 -10.96 -7.85 1.38
N VAL A 211 -10.99 -6.81 0.54
CA VAL A 211 -9.80 -6.09 0.10
C VAL A 211 -9.11 -5.42 1.30
N PHE A 212 -9.88 -4.82 2.22
CA PHE A 212 -9.33 -4.24 3.42
C PHE A 212 -8.71 -5.29 4.35
N ALA A 213 -9.34 -6.45 4.50
CA ALA A 213 -8.78 -7.56 5.25
C ALA A 213 -7.43 -8.04 4.67
N VAL A 214 -7.30 -8.09 3.34
CA VAL A 214 -6.00 -8.38 2.69
C VAL A 214 -4.99 -7.27 2.98
N ALA A 215 -5.38 -6.00 2.90
CA ALA A 215 -4.50 -4.88 3.24
C ALA A 215 -3.94 -5.00 4.66
N VAL A 216 -4.79 -5.34 5.64
CA VAL A 216 -4.40 -5.54 7.04
C VAL A 216 -3.46 -6.73 7.20
N LEU A 217 -3.70 -7.82 6.47
CA LEU A 217 -2.80 -8.99 6.46
C LEU A 217 -1.45 -8.69 5.82
N VAL A 218 -1.37 -7.81 4.82
CA VAL A 218 -0.11 -7.39 4.21
C VAL A 218 0.65 -6.45 5.15
N LYS A 219 -0.07 -5.47 5.74
CA LYS A 219 0.55 -4.51 6.66
C LYS A 219 -0.50 -3.97 7.65
N PRO A 220 -0.34 -4.19 8.99
CA PRO A 220 -1.34 -3.77 9.99
C PRO A 220 -1.62 -2.27 10.01
N GLN A 221 -0.66 -1.45 9.55
CA GLN A 221 -0.82 0.00 9.40
C GLN A 221 -2.03 0.38 8.53
N SER A 222 -2.51 -0.54 7.69
CA SER A 222 -3.75 -0.35 6.92
C SER A 222 -4.96 -0.03 7.79
N LEU A 223 -4.96 -0.42 9.08
CA LEU A 223 -6.04 -0.12 10.03
C LEU A 223 -6.30 1.37 10.21
N ILE A 224 -5.33 2.26 9.94
CA ILE A 224 -5.52 3.71 9.97
C ILE A 224 -6.60 4.19 8.97
N PHE A 225 -6.88 3.38 7.95
CA PHE A 225 -7.90 3.67 6.93
C PHE A 225 -9.29 3.10 7.26
N THR A 226 -9.47 2.47 8.43
CA THR A 226 -10.78 2.00 8.92
C THR A 226 -11.88 3.08 8.86
N PRO A 227 -11.63 4.37 9.17
CA PRO A 227 -12.65 5.41 9.05
C PRO A 227 -13.27 5.52 7.65
N VAL A 228 -12.54 5.21 6.59
CA VAL A 228 -13.09 5.22 5.21
C VAL A 228 -14.13 4.12 5.02
N LEU A 229 -13.85 2.92 5.54
CA LEU A 229 -14.81 1.81 5.49
C LEU A 229 -16.05 2.12 6.34
N ILE A 230 -15.85 2.69 7.55
CA ILE A 230 -16.93 3.14 8.44
C ILE A 230 -17.80 4.18 7.72
N TYR A 231 -17.22 5.14 7.01
CA TYR A 231 -17.97 6.10 6.22
C TYR A 231 -18.90 5.40 5.20
N GLY A 232 -18.40 4.39 4.50
CA GLY A 232 -19.22 3.60 3.57
C GLY A 232 -20.37 2.86 4.27
N ILE A 233 -20.16 2.38 5.50
CA ILE A 233 -21.20 1.75 6.32
C ILE A 233 -22.27 2.79 6.71
N ILE A 234 -21.84 3.96 7.18
CA ILE A 234 -22.73 5.06 7.56
C ILE A 234 -23.58 5.48 6.36
N ASP A 235 -22.99 5.61 5.17
CA ASP A 235 -23.72 5.95 3.95
C ASP A 235 -24.82 4.93 3.62
N GLN A 236 -24.60 3.63 3.87
CA GLN A 236 -25.59 2.59 3.60
C GLN A 236 -26.64 2.41 4.70
N VAL A 237 -26.27 2.65 5.95
CA VAL A 237 -27.13 2.30 7.11
C VAL A 237 -27.92 3.49 7.61
N PHE A 238 -27.39 4.73 7.52
CA PHE A 238 -27.96 5.88 8.22
C PHE A 238 -28.39 7.04 7.30
N LEU A 239 -27.94 7.11 6.04
CA LEU A 239 -28.10 8.32 5.23
C LEU A 239 -29.57 8.65 4.90
N ASP A 240 -30.39 7.62 4.63
CA ASP A 240 -31.81 7.75 4.30
C ASP A 240 -32.74 7.26 5.45
N GLY A 241 -32.24 7.23 6.69
CA GLY A 241 -32.85 6.62 7.86
C GLY A 241 -32.19 5.27 8.20
N PHE A 242 -32.36 4.81 9.44
CA PHE A 242 -31.71 3.58 9.90
C PHE A 242 -32.27 2.34 9.19
N ASP A 243 -31.39 1.63 8.49
CA ASP A 243 -31.71 0.41 7.75
C ASP A 243 -31.15 -0.84 8.47
N TRP A 244 -32.05 -1.56 9.19
CA TRP A 244 -31.72 -2.78 9.92
C TRP A 244 -31.12 -3.88 9.03
N LYS A 245 -31.63 -4.02 7.80
CA LYS A 245 -31.11 -5.02 6.85
C LYS A 245 -29.66 -4.75 6.47
N ASN A 246 -29.34 -3.51 6.14
CA ASN A 246 -27.97 -3.10 5.83
C ASN A 246 -27.08 -3.14 7.07
N PHE A 247 -27.60 -2.82 8.26
CA PHE A 247 -26.83 -2.96 9.51
C PHE A 247 -26.36 -4.39 9.73
N TRP A 248 -27.28 -5.37 9.75
CA TRP A 248 -26.92 -6.78 9.97
C TRP A 248 -26.05 -7.34 8.85
N LYS A 249 -26.29 -6.92 7.60
CA LYS A 249 -25.43 -7.27 6.46
C LYS A 249 -23.99 -6.80 6.67
N ASN A 250 -23.78 -5.54 7.05
CA ASN A 250 -22.45 -5.00 7.26
C ASN A 250 -21.74 -5.63 8.46
N LEU A 251 -22.47 -5.93 9.54
CA LEU A 251 -21.94 -6.69 10.67
C LEU A 251 -21.48 -8.08 10.23
N GLY A 252 -22.31 -8.81 9.48
CA GLY A 252 -21.94 -10.12 8.93
C GLY A 252 -20.72 -10.06 8.00
N LEU A 253 -20.61 -9.02 7.16
CA LEU A 253 -19.44 -8.81 6.30
C LEU A 253 -18.17 -8.53 7.11
N GLY A 254 -18.25 -7.74 8.17
CA GLY A 254 -17.14 -7.51 9.09
C GLY A 254 -16.65 -8.81 9.73
N LEU A 255 -17.56 -9.63 10.24
CA LEU A 255 -17.24 -10.94 10.80
C LEU A 255 -16.65 -11.89 9.75
N ALA A 256 -17.17 -11.89 8.52
CA ALA A 256 -16.63 -12.68 7.42
C ALA A 256 -15.20 -12.21 7.01
N ALA A 257 -14.93 -10.91 7.03
CA ALA A 257 -13.59 -10.36 6.77
C ALA A 257 -12.59 -10.79 7.86
N ILE A 258 -13.01 -10.76 9.14
CA ILE A 258 -12.19 -11.25 10.26
C ILE A 258 -11.94 -12.76 10.13
N ALA A 259 -12.97 -13.53 9.78
CA ALA A 259 -12.83 -14.97 9.55
C ALA A 259 -11.88 -15.26 8.37
N MET A 260 -11.90 -14.45 7.31
CA MET A 260 -10.96 -14.57 6.19
C MET A 260 -9.52 -14.31 6.66
N ILE A 261 -9.28 -13.30 7.50
CA ILE A 261 -7.96 -13.06 8.09
C ILE A 261 -7.49 -14.30 8.84
N ALA A 262 -8.33 -14.85 9.72
CA ALA A 262 -7.99 -16.05 10.49
C ALA A 262 -7.70 -17.25 9.58
N LEU A 263 -8.52 -17.48 8.55
CA LEU A 263 -8.32 -18.55 7.57
C LEU A 263 -6.99 -18.42 6.82
N LEU A 264 -6.62 -17.21 6.44
CA LEU A 264 -5.34 -16.95 5.74
C LEU A 264 -4.13 -17.04 6.67
N MET A 265 -4.32 -16.95 7.99
CA MET A 265 -3.25 -17.19 8.96
C MET A 265 -3.03 -18.69 9.26
N LEU A 266 -4.06 -19.54 9.08
CA LEU A 266 -3.99 -20.96 9.42
C LEU A 266 -2.81 -21.73 8.80
N PRO A 267 -2.48 -21.54 7.49
CA PRO A 267 -1.36 -22.27 6.89
C PRO A 267 0.00 -21.96 7.51
N PHE A 268 0.15 -20.82 8.17
CA PHE A 268 1.38 -20.38 8.86
C PHE A 268 1.45 -20.80 10.34
N GLY A 269 0.46 -21.56 10.85
CA GLY A 269 0.27 -21.74 12.28
C GLY A 269 -0.41 -20.52 12.91
N PHE A 270 -1.72 -20.59 13.16
CA PHE A 270 -2.51 -19.43 13.61
C PHE A 270 -1.92 -18.76 14.86
N LYS A 271 -1.47 -19.55 15.84
CA LYS A 271 -0.88 -19.05 17.09
C LYS A 271 0.42 -18.29 16.81
N ASP A 272 1.31 -18.87 16.00
CA ASP A 272 2.62 -18.32 15.71
C ASP A 272 2.50 -17.06 14.85
N ALA A 273 1.63 -17.08 13.83
CA ALA A 273 1.32 -15.90 13.04
C ALA A 273 0.68 -14.76 13.86
N LEU A 274 -0.15 -15.09 14.88
CA LEU A 274 -0.75 -14.08 15.75
C LEU A 274 0.27 -13.52 16.74
N SER A 275 1.13 -14.37 17.33
CA SER A 275 2.19 -13.90 18.24
C SER A 275 3.17 -12.97 17.53
N GLN A 276 3.43 -13.19 16.23
CA GLN A 276 4.25 -12.31 15.41
C GLN A 276 3.76 -10.85 15.41
N TYR A 277 2.44 -10.60 15.36
CA TYR A 277 1.91 -9.24 15.46
C TYR A 277 2.22 -8.58 16.80
N THR A 278 2.06 -9.32 17.90
CA THR A 278 2.27 -8.79 19.24
C THR A 278 3.75 -8.60 19.54
N GLU A 279 4.60 -9.49 19.13
CA GLU A 279 6.05 -9.43 19.32
C GLU A 279 6.68 -8.31 18.48
N THR A 280 6.28 -8.17 17.22
CA THR A 280 6.74 -7.08 16.35
C THR A 280 6.36 -5.73 16.95
N LEU A 281 5.11 -5.54 17.41
CA LEU A 281 4.70 -4.29 18.05
C LEU A 281 5.50 -4.00 19.34
N ALA A 282 5.83 -5.03 20.12
CA ALA A 282 6.62 -4.90 21.36
C ALA A 282 8.12 -4.65 21.10
N SER A 283 8.64 -5.01 19.92
CA SER A 283 10.06 -4.86 19.57
C SER A 283 10.49 -3.41 19.34
N TYR A 284 9.56 -2.55 18.92
CA TYR A 284 9.84 -1.13 18.67
C TYR A 284 9.84 -0.33 19.96
N LYS A 285 11.02 -0.09 20.53
CA LYS A 285 11.22 0.58 21.83
C LYS A 285 11.46 2.08 21.73
N PHE A 286 11.55 2.64 20.53
CA PHE A 286 11.97 4.01 20.30
C PHE A 286 10.84 4.87 19.73
N ALA A 287 10.84 6.15 20.08
CA ALA A 287 9.87 7.14 19.60
C ALA A 287 10.00 7.39 18.08
N SER A 288 11.22 7.28 17.57
CA SER A 288 11.54 7.40 16.14
C SER A 288 12.80 6.60 15.85
N VAL A 289 12.80 5.89 14.73
CA VAL A 289 13.95 5.14 14.22
C VAL A 289 14.16 5.55 12.77
N ASN A 290 14.97 6.58 12.55
CA ASN A 290 15.26 7.15 11.22
C ASN A 290 14.01 7.54 10.42
N ALA A 291 12.86 7.64 11.06
CA ALA A 291 11.65 8.20 10.46
C ALA A 291 11.71 9.72 10.61
N TYR A 292 11.71 10.44 9.51
CA TYR A 292 11.74 11.92 9.50
C TYR A 292 10.39 12.50 9.95
N ASN A 293 10.01 12.17 11.20
CA ASN A 293 8.78 12.62 11.85
C ASN A 293 9.05 13.78 12.83
N ILE A 294 8.01 14.22 13.54
CA ILE A 294 8.08 15.33 14.48
C ILE A 294 9.14 15.12 15.57
N TRP A 295 9.35 13.91 16.05
CA TRP A 295 10.33 13.60 17.09
C TRP A 295 11.76 13.79 16.59
N THR A 296 12.04 13.50 15.34
CA THR A 296 13.33 13.75 14.70
C THR A 296 13.63 15.24 14.61
N LEU A 297 12.62 16.10 14.37
CA LEU A 297 12.77 17.56 14.38
C LEU A 297 13.22 18.08 15.75
N PHE A 298 12.80 17.44 16.84
CA PHE A 298 13.23 17.77 18.21
C PHE A 298 14.49 17.01 18.64
N GLY A 299 15.22 16.37 17.73
CA GLY A 299 16.44 15.63 18.02
C GLY A 299 16.22 14.34 18.83
N GLN A 300 14.98 13.79 18.80
CA GLN A 300 14.58 12.62 19.59
C GLN A 300 14.60 11.32 18.78
N ASN A 301 15.35 11.27 17.66
CA ASN A 301 15.60 10.03 16.97
C ASN A 301 16.36 9.05 17.91
N TRP A 302 15.93 7.80 17.98
CA TRP A 302 16.41 6.77 18.91
C TRP A 302 16.13 7.07 20.40
N ALA A 303 15.25 8.02 20.73
CA ALA A 303 14.81 8.19 22.10
C ALA A 303 13.87 7.04 22.51
N GLU A 304 14.09 6.45 23.67
CA GLU A 304 13.19 5.42 24.20
C GLU A 304 11.78 5.97 24.38
N GLN A 305 10.77 5.21 23.95
CA GLN A 305 9.37 5.64 24.00
C GLN A 305 8.83 5.84 25.44
N THR A 306 9.53 5.29 26.45
CA THR A 306 9.23 5.50 27.87
C THR A 306 9.73 6.83 28.43
N LYS A 307 10.65 7.52 27.73
CA LYS A 307 11.10 8.86 28.14
C LYS A 307 9.99 9.89 27.99
N HIS A 308 10.07 10.95 28.79
CA HIS A 308 9.07 12.01 28.83
C HIS A 308 9.47 13.19 27.94
N PHE A 309 8.51 13.71 27.22
CA PHE A 309 8.56 14.98 26.53
C PHE A 309 7.37 15.83 27.01
N MET A 310 7.67 17.02 27.58
CA MET A 310 6.66 17.89 28.18
C MET A 310 5.79 17.19 29.26
N GLY A 311 6.40 16.32 30.07
CA GLY A 311 5.72 15.62 31.17
C GLY A 311 4.95 14.36 30.80
N ILE A 312 4.88 14.00 29.51
CA ILE A 312 4.15 12.84 29.00
C ILE A 312 5.13 11.95 28.23
N THR A 313 4.98 10.62 28.30
CA THR A 313 5.85 9.69 27.57
C THR A 313 5.67 9.80 26.07
N TYR A 314 6.71 9.49 25.26
CA TYR A 314 6.58 9.46 23.80
C TYR A 314 5.52 8.48 23.34
N GLN A 315 5.36 7.34 24.04
CA GLN A 315 4.30 6.36 23.74
C GLN A 315 2.91 6.98 23.90
N THR A 316 2.67 7.71 24.99
CA THR A 316 1.39 8.37 25.21
C THR A 316 1.14 9.49 24.21
N TRP A 317 2.19 10.29 23.89
CA TRP A 317 2.10 11.28 22.81
C TRP A 317 1.75 10.64 21.46
N GLY A 318 2.40 9.51 21.11
CA GLY A 318 2.09 8.77 19.90
C GLY A 318 0.64 8.33 19.83
N THR A 319 0.09 7.84 20.94
CA THR A 319 -1.33 7.47 21.05
C THR A 319 -2.26 8.68 20.89
N ILE A 320 -1.96 9.81 21.55
CA ILE A 320 -2.79 11.04 21.43
C ILE A 320 -2.76 11.60 20.01
N LEU A 321 -1.62 11.53 19.32
CA LEU A 321 -1.49 12.07 17.96
C LEU A 321 -2.08 11.14 16.89
N LEU A 322 -2.33 9.87 17.22
CA LEU A 322 -2.94 8.91 16.33
C LEU A 322 -4.48 9.03 16.30
N PHE A 323 -5.10 9.43 17.41
CA PHE A 323 -6.55 9.56 17.60
C PHE A 323 -6.98 11.02 17.81
#